data_b52db089d9ac87a349e2bc30f9e4fadb
#
_entry.id   b52db089d9ac87a349e2bc30f9e4fadb
#
_cell.length_a   1.000
_cell.length_b   1.000
_cell.length_c   1.000
_cell.angle_alpha   90.00
_cell.angle_beta   90.00
_cell.angle_gamma   90.00
#
_symmetry.space_group_name_H-M   'P 1'
#
loop_
_entity.id
_entity.type
_entity.pdbx_description
1 polymer ?
#
loop_
_entity_poly.entity_id
_entity_poly.type
_entity_poly.pdbx_seq_one_letter_code
_entity_poly.pdbx_strand_id
1 'polypeptide(L)'
;MIETHTEHTHADPKVEWEKQRDTVRAIEQLGLQRYAENLPDIQSAFELDDHCLRCIDEGTPGGIHLAGSGILMDEVKAIEASKAAKVDGVYSHAGCGAAAMFAKQKGLDMTNPDEYGRQWAKQLAERLGVPYKGHIEKSDMKRPADFHNARVAYYDGTGSFDPSRVADLPPGFVISRRHTDAANAQSEADVAVSIATGDHGFGTLITDKEPFYLMVVGDPEDPNFSANKLQAEVDAIASNSNGRVKVLGFTRPRAMKKAA
;
A
#
# COMPACT_ATOMS: atom_id res chain seq x y z
N MET A 1 -25.75 21.81 -29.94
CA MET A 1 -25.02 20.83 -29.13
C MET A 1 -24.38 21.59 -27.99
N ILE A 2 -24.88 21.38 -26.76
CA ILE A 2 -24.31 22.00 -25.56
C ILE A 2 -23.28 21.01 -25.05
N GLU A 3 -22.00 21.33 -25.21
CA GLU A 3 -20.91 20.57 -24.56
C GLU A 3 -21.01 20.81 -23.05
N THR A 4 -21.47 19.81 -22.34
CA THR A 4 -21.39 19.78 -20.88
C THR A 4 -19.93 19.51 -20.51
N HIS A 5 -19.17 20.59 -20.26
CA HIS A 5 -17.92 20.50 -19.54
C HIS A 5 -18.24 19.97 -18.13
N THR A 6 -18.00 18.70 -17.88
CA THR A 6 -17.86 18.18 -16.52
C THR A 6 -16.63 18.84 -15.93
N GLU A 7 -16.83 19.87 -15.09
CA GLU A 7 -15.78 20.38 -14.22
C GLU A 7 -15.30 19.22 -13.34
N HIS A 8 -14.12 18.70 -13.65
CA HIS A 8 -13.39 17.84 -12.71
C HIS A 8 -13.01 18.75 -11.52
N THR A 9 -13.80 18.72 -10.46
CA THR A 9 -13.44 19.36 -9.21
C THR A 9 -12.17 18.69 -8.71
N HIS A 10 -11.04 19.42 -8.77
CA HIS A 10 -9.79 18.96 -8.20
C HIS A 10 -9.99 18.73 -6.70
N ALA A 11 -9.63 17.55 -6.22
CA ALA A 11 -9.70 17.25 -4.80
C ALA A 11 -8.71 18.15 -4.02
N ASP A 12 -9.15 18.70 -2.89
CA ASP A 12 -8.29 19.50 -2.02
C ASP A 12 -7.58 18.58 -1.00
N PRO A 13 -6.25 18.54 -0.97
CA PRO A 13 -5.50 17.73 -0.01
C PRO A 13 -5.90 17.99 1.45
N LYS A 14 -6.23 19.22 1.83
CA LYS A 14 -6.66 19.54 3.19
C LYS A 14 -8.02 18.94 3.51
N VAL A 15 -8.95 18.96 2.57
CA VAL A 15 -10.28 18.36 2.76
C VAL A 15 -10.15 16.84 2.92
N GLU A 16 -9.34 16.19 2.08
CA GLU A 16 -9.09 14.75 2.18
C GLU A 16 -8.36 14.38 3.49
N TRP A 17 -7.44 15.22 3.93
CA TRP A 17 -6.75 15.06 5.21
C TRP A 17 -7.72 15.10 6.40
N GLU A 18 -8.62 16.08 6.42
CA GLU A 18 -9.61 16.22 7.48
C GLU A 18 -10.57 15.03 7.57
N LYS A 19 -10.93 14.41 6.45
CA LYS A 19 -11.77 13.19 6.45
C LYS A 19 -11.14 12.04 7.24
N GLN A 20 -9.81 11.94 7.28
CA GLN A 20 -9.09 10.86 7.97
C GLN A 20 -8.67 11.24 9.40
N ARG A 21 -8.87 12.50 9.81
CA ARG A 21 -8.34 13.01 11.08
C ARG A 21 -8.88 12.27 12.29
N ASP A 22 -10.19 12.06 12.35
CA ASP A 22 -10.83 11.45 13.53
C ASP A 22 -10.43 9.98 13.66
N THR A 23 -10.33 9.25 12.55
CA THR A 23 -9.83 7.87 12.51
C THR A 23 -8.38 7.79 13.03
N VAL A 24 -7.49 8.62 12.51
CA VAL A 24 -6.08 8.63 12.93
C VAL A 24 -5.94 9.01 14.41
N ARG A 25 -6.69 10.02 14.89
CA ARG A 25 -6.71 10.38 16.31
C ARG A 25 -7.23 9.26 17.21
N ALA A 26 -8.25 8.55 16.78
CA ALA A 26 -8.76 7.40 17.53
C ALA A 26 -7.69 6.28 17.64
N ILE A 27 -6.95 6.03 16.55
CA ILE A 27 -5.82 5.10 16.55
C ILE A 27 -4.72 5.55 17.51
N GLU A 28 -4.36 6.83 17.52
CA GLU A 28 -3.35 7.37 18.43
C GLU A 28 -3.76 7.26 19.90
N GLN A 29 -5.02 7.53 20.20
CA GLN A 29 -5.54 7.53 21.58
C GLN A 29 -5.72 6.12 22.15
N LEU A 30 -6.22 5.19 21.35
CA LEU A 30 -6.52 3.82 21.77
C LEU A 30 -5.32 2.87 21.62
N GLY A 31 -4.38 3.22 20.74
CA GLY A 31 -3.40 2.30 20.18
C GLY A 31 -3.99 1.42 19.07
N LEU A 32 -3.20 1.12 18.05
CA LEU A 32 -3.67 0.43 16.84
C LEU A 32 -4.29 -0.93 17.12
N GLN A 33 -3.69 -1.74 18.03
CA GLN A 33 -4.23 -3.06 18.40
C GLN A 33 -5.67 -2.96 18.91
N ARG A 34 -5.89 -2.09 19.90
CA ARG A 34 -7.22 -1.93 20.51
C ARG A 34 -8.22 -1.28 19.56
N TYR A 35 -7.75 -0.35 18.73
CA TYR A 35 -8.57 0.25 17.70
C TYR A 35 -9.08 -0.81 16.73
N ALA A 36 -8.19 -1.63 16.17
CA ALA A 36 -8.55 -2.70 15.24
C ALA A 36 -9.48 -3.76 15.86
N GLU A 37 -9.24 -4.16 17.13
CA GLU A 37 -10.11 -5.11 17.84
C GLU A 37 -11.55 -4.60 18.04
N ASN A 38 -11.76 -3.30 18.06
CA ASN A 38 -13.08 -2.67 18.21
C ASN A 38 -13.83 -2.51 16.87
N LEU A 39 -13.18 -2.73 15.74
CA LEU A 39 -13.84 -2.66 14.43
C LEU A 39 -14.68 -3.92 14.20
N PRO A 40 -16.00 -3.78 13.96
CA PRO A 40 -16.91 -4.94 13.86
C PRO A 40 -16.55 -5.85 12.68
N ASP A 41 -16.03 -5.26 11.59
CA ASP A 41 -15.77 -5.98 10.34
C ASP A 41 -14.28 -6.25 10.10
N ILE A 42 -13.43 -6.12 11.13
CA ILE A 42 -11.95 -6.23 10.96
C ILE A 42 -11.54 -7.57 10.31
N GLN A 43 -12.29 -8.63 10.50
CA GLN A 43 -11.98 -9.93 9.89
C GLN A 43 -12.06 -9.88 8.36
N SER A 44 -12.92 -9.06 7.80
CA SER A 44 -13.04 -8.92 6.34
C SER A 44 -11.77 -8.36 5.70
N ALA A 45 -10.98 -7.57 6.44
CA ALA A 45 -9.69 -7.08 5.96
C ALA A 45 -8.65 -8.19 5.71
N PHE A 46 -8.89 -9.41 6.19
CA PHE A 46 -7.99 -10.55 6.02
C PHE A 46 -8.51 -11.57 4.99
N GLU A 47 -9.43 -11.14 4.15
CA GLU A 47 -10.01 -11.94 3.08
C GLU A 47 -9.75 -11.26 1.74
N LEU A 48 -8.93 -11.86 0.88
CA LEU A 48 -8.69 -11.35 -0.48
C LEU A 48 -9.80 -11.81 -1.42
N ASP A 49 -10.26 -10.90 -2.29
CA ASP A 49 -11.23 -11.23 -3.34
C ASP A 49 -10.56 -11.91 -4.55
N ASP A 50 -9.29 -11.60 -4.78
CA ASP A 50 -8.47 -12.19 -5.83
C ASP A 50 -6.99 -12.24 -5.40
N HIS A 51 -6.15 -12.93 -6.16
CA HIS A 51 -4.71 -12.99 -5.98
C HIS A 51 -3.97 -12.21 -7.07
N CYS A 52 -4.59 -11.20 -7.65
CA CYS A 52 -3.93 -10.36 -8.64
C CYS A 52 -2.85 -9.49 -7.99
N LEU A 53 -1.69 -9.42 -8.67
CA LEU A 53 -0.62 -8.52 -8.27
C LEU A 53 -0.93 -7.09 -8.70
N ARG A 54 -0.82 -6.17 -7.76
CA ARG A 54 -1.01 -4.71 -7.91
C ARG A 54 0.17 -3.93 -7.33
N CYS A 55 0.17 -2.62 -7.56
CA CYS A 55 1.09 -1.72 -6.88
C CYS A 55 0.73 -1.59 -5.40
N ILE A 56 1.70 -1.13 -4.59
CA ILE A 56 1.45 -0.77 -3.18
C ILE A 56 0.54 0.46 -3.03
N ASP A 57 0.25 1.19 -4.11
CA ASP A 57 -0.53 2.43 -4.17
C ASP A 57 -1.94 2.24 -3.57
N GLU A 58 -2.34 3.13 -2.66
CA GLU A 58 -3.65 3.10 -1.98
C GLU A 58 -4.85 3.22 -2.95
N GLY A 59 -4.60 3.69 -4.15
CA GLY A 59 -5.61 3.77 -5.22
C GLY A 59 -5.90 2.43 -5.91
N THR A 60 -5.12 1.38 -5.62
CA THR A 60 -5.24 0.06 -6.24
C THR A 60 -5.48 -1.04 -5.19
N PRO A 61 -6.53 -0.96 -4.36
CA PRO A 61 -6.77 -1.91 -3.29
C PRO A 61 -7.06 -3.32 -3.78
N GLY A 62 -6.96 -4.27 -2.86
CA GLY A 62 -7.20 -5.70 -3.11
C GLY A 62 -6.02 -6.43 -3.71
N GLY A 63 -6.00 -7.77 -3.57
CA GLY A 63 -4.95 -8.63 -4.10
C GLY A 63 -3.62 -8.57 -3.35
N ILE A 64 -2.54 -8.77 -4.07
CA ILE A 64 -1.16 -8.80 -3.57
C ILE A 64 -0.44 -7.52 -4.03
N HIS A 65 0.39 -6.95 -3.17
CA HIS A 65 0.99 -5.64 -3.41
C HIS A 65 2.52 -5.69 -3.39
N LEU A 66 3.11 -5.26 -4.51
CA LEU A 66 4.54 -4.98 -4.65
C LEU A 66 4.70 -3.62 -5.36
N ALA A 67 5.70 -2.82 -5.02
CA ALA A 67 5.91 -1.50 -5.60
C ALA A 67 5.99 -1.54 -7.13
N GLY A 68 5.02 -0.90 -7.82
CA GLY A 68 4.84 -0.97 -9.26
C GLY A 68 4.71 -2.40 -9.78
N SER A 69 4.01 -3.27 -9.04
CA SER A 69 3.91 -4.70 -9.30
C SER A 69 5.29 -5.40 -9.39
N GLY A 70 6.22 -4.93 -8.54
CA GLY A 70 7.57 -5.50 -8.41
C GLY A 70 8.63 -4.91 -9.35
N ILE A 71 8.37 -3.81 -10.08
CA ILE A 71 9.33 -3.21 -11.04
C ILE A 71 10.64 -2.72 -10.37
N LEU A 72 10.62 -2.41 -9.08
CA LEU A 72 11.81 -1.98 -8.33
C LEU A 72 12.62 -3.14 -7.75
N MET A 73 12.11 -4.35 -7.82
CA MET A 73 12.79 -5.57 -7.37
C MET A 73 13.68 -6.15 -8.48
N ASP A 74 14.59 -7.04 -8.09
CA ASP A 74 15.18 -7.97 -9.03
C ASP A 74 14.09 -8.88 -9.65
N GLU A 75 14.17 -9.13 -10.96
CA GLU A 75 13.15 -9.90 -11.69
C GLU A 75 12.93 -11.29 -11.08
N VAL A 76 13.99 -11.98 -10.69
CA VAL A 76 13.89 -13.33 -10.09
C VAL A 76 13.12 -13.26 -8.78
N LYS A 77 13.42 -12.28 -7.94
CA LYS A 77 12.72 -12.06 -6.67
C LYS A 77 11.26 -11.67 -6.85
N ALA A 78 10.94 -10.84 -7.84
CA ALA A 78 9.56 -10.49 -8.16
C ALA A 78 8.76 -11.73 -8.59
N ILE A 79 9.36 -12.61 -9.39
CA ILE A 79 8.75 -13.89 -9.80
C ILE A 79 8.58 -14.82 -8.59
N GLU A 80 9.59 -14.96 -7.73
CA GLU A 80 9.53 -15.81 -6.53
C GLU A 80 8.43 -15.33 -5.56
N ALA A 81 8.36 -14.03 -5.28
CA ALA A 81 7.33 -13.42 -4.45
C ALA A 81 5.93 -13.65 -5.02
N SER A 82 5.76 -13.44 -6.34
CA SER A 82 4.48 -13.65 -7.01
C SER A 82 4.03 -15.11 -6.97
N LYS A 83 4.96 -16.06 -7.15
CA LYS A 83 4.68 -17.50 -7.03
C LYS A 83 4.33 -17.89 -5.60
N ALA A 84 5.05 -17.37 -4.61
CA ALA A 84 4.77 -17.63 -3.19
C ALA A 84 3.37 -17.10 -2.80
N ALA A 85 2.96 -15.97 -3.37
CA ALA A 85 1.63 -15.39 -3.19
C ALA A 85 0.54 -16.05 -4.05
N LYS A 86 0.89 -17.00 -4.92
CA LYS A 86 -0.03 -17.65 -5.88
C LYS A 86 -0.76 -16.64 -6.77
N VAL A 87 -0.02 -15.65 -7.26
CA VAL A 87 -0.57 -14.62 -8.14
C VAL A 87 -1.23 -15.24 -9.37
N ASP A 88 -2.46 -14.81 -9.67
CA ASP A 88 -3.28 -15.30 -10.79
C ASP A 88 -3.55 -14.26 -11.88
N GLY A 89 -2.96 -13.07 -11.75
CA GLY A 89 -3.03 -11.99 -12.73
C GLY A 89 -2.18 -10.80 -12.30
N VAL A 90 -1.82 -9.93 -13.24
CA VAL A 90 -0.98 -8.76 -12.96
C VAL A 90 -1.63 -7.49 -13.53
N TYR A 91 -1.69 -6.43 -12.72
CA TYR A 91 -2.12 -5.10 -13.12
C TYR A 91 -0.94 -4.13 -13.19
N SER A 92 -1.08 -3.07 -13.98
CA SER A 92 -0.35 -1.81 -13.84
C SER A 92 -1.34 -0.68 -13.59
N HIS A 93 -0.87 0.52 -13.24
CA HIS A 93 -1.75 1.67 -13.04
C HIS A 93 -1.13 2.99 -13.50
N ALA A 94 -1.97 3.98 -13.74
CA ALA A 94 -1.58 5.32 -14.14
C ALA A 94 -0.96 6.09 -12.95
N GLY A 95 0.05 6.92 -13.24
CA GLY A 95 0.72 7.74 -12.22
C GLY A 95 1.53 6.92 -11.22
N CYS A 96 2.12 5.80 -11.64
CA CYS A 96 2.89 4.91 -10.78
C CYS A 96 4.22 5.51 -10.35
N GLY A 97 4.34 5.91 -9.06
CA GLY A 97 5.58 6.44 -8.51
C GLY A 97 6.77 5.47 -8.61
N ALA A 98 6.51 4.17 -8.44
CA ALA A 98 7.56 3.15 -8.58
C ALA A 98 8.08 3.04 -10.02
N ALA A 99 7.20 3.13 -11.03
CA ALA A 99 7.61 3.15 -12.43
C ALA A 99 8.43 4.41 -12.76
N ALA A 100 8.06 5.56 -12.21
CA ALA A 100 8.84 6.80 -12.35
C ALA A 100 10.22 6.68 -11.67
N MET A 101 10.30 6.10 -10.47
CA MET A 101 11.57 5.83 -9.78
C MET A 101 12.45 4.88 -10.59
N PHE A 102 11.88 3.80 -11.13
CA PHE A 102 12.59 2.87 -12.01
C PHE A 102 13.18 3.58 -13.23
N ALA A 103 12.37 4.38 -13.95
CA ALA A 103 12.81 5.14 -15.13
C ALA A 103 13.97 6.08 -14.78
N LYS A 104 13.85 6.81 -13.67
CA LYS A 104 14.92 7.71 -13.17
C LYS A 104 16.20 6.95 -12.84
N GLN A 105 16.11 5.82 -12.12
CA GLN A 105 17.27 4.99 -11.73
C GLN A 105 18.00 4.42 -12.96
N LYS A 106 17.26 4.10 -14.02
CA LYS A 106 17.80 3.55 -15.27
C LYS A 106 18.19 4.61 -16.29
N GLY A 107 18.01 5.91 -16.00
CA GLY A 107 18.28 6.99 -16.93
C GLY A 107 17.38 6.97 -18.18
N LEU A 108 16.14 6.47 -18.04
CA LEU A 108 15.17 6.38 -19.14
C LEU A 108 14.38 7.69 -19.29
N ASP A 109 13.65 7.81 -20.40
CA ASP A 109 12.80 8.96 -20.67
C ASP A 109 11.66 9.06 -19.62
N MET A 110 11.55 10.23 -19.00
CA MET A 110 10.57 10.53 -17.98
C MET A 110 9.25 11.10 -18.51
N THR A 111 9.11 11.21 -19.84
CA THR A 111 7.89 11.77 -20.46
C THR A 111 6.65 10.91 -20.18
N ASN A 112 6.81 9.57 -20.18
CA ASN A 112 5.71 8.64 -19.92
C ASN A 112 6.21 7.42 -19.10
N PRO A 113 6.48 7.58 -17.80
CA PRO A 113 6.97 6.48 -16.96
C PRO A 113 5.95 5.35 -16.80
N ASP A 114 4.65 5.61 -16.96
CA ASP A 114 3.60 4.58 -16.85
C ASP A 114 3.75 3.48 -17.91
N GLU A 115 4.35 3.81 -19.08
CA GLU A 115 4.60 2.81 -20.10
C GLU A 115 5.62 1.77 -19.66
N TYR A 116 6.63 2.14 -18.86
CA TYR A 116 7.57 1.16 -18.28
C TYR A 116 6.87 0.26 -17.29
N GLY A 117 5.96 0.79 -16.47
CA GLY A 117 5.12 0.00 -15.57
C GLY A 117 4.22 -1.00 -16.32
N ARG A 118 3.63 -0.55 -17.46
CA ARG A 118 2.81 -1.41 -18.33
C ARG A 118 3.62 -2.54 -18.94
N GLN A 119 4.78 -2.21 -19.49
CA GLN A 119 5.68 -3.20 -20.12
C GLN A 119 6.16 -4.22 -19.10
N TRP A 120 6.59 -3.75 -17.93
CA TRP A 120 6.99 -4.62 -16.83
C TRP A 120 5.87 -5.59 -16.42
N ALA A 121 4.66 -5.08 -16.15
CA ALA A 121 3.54 -5.89 -15.73
C ALA A 121 3.16 -6.96 -16.76
N LYS A 122 3.22 -6.64 -18.05
CA LYS A 122 3.01 -7.60 -19.15
C LYS A 122 4.09 -8.67 -19.17
N GLN A 123 5.37 -8.29 -19.07
CA GLN A 123 6.49 -9.23 -19.05
C GLN A 123 6.42 -10.16 -17.83
N LEU A 124 6.12 -9.60 -16.65
CA LEU A 124 5.98 -10.41 -15.45
C LEU A 124 4.81 -11.39 -15.56
N ALA A 125 3.66 -10.97 -16.08
CA ALA A 125 2.51 -11.84 -16.32
C ALA A 125 2.87 -13.01 -17.25
N GLU A 126 3.59 -12.72 -18.35
CA GLU A 126 4.09 -13.75 -19.28
C GLU A 126 5.03 -14.73 -18.57
N ARG A 127 6.00 -14.24 -17.78
CA ARG A 127 6.94 -15.08 -17.02
C ARG A 127 6.25 -15.96 -15.98
N LEU A 128 5.16 -15.49 -15.42
CA LEU A 128 4.36 -16.24 -14.45
C LEU A 128 3.37 -17.22 -15.12
N GLY A 129 3.09 -17.05 -16.43
CA GLY A 129 2.06 -17.80 -17.13
C GLY A 129 0.63 -17.42 -16.72
N VAL A 130 0.43 -16.16 -16.27
CA VAL A 130 -0.86 -15.62 -15.86
C VAL A 130 -1.28 -14.45 -16.76
N PRO A 131 -2.59 -14.05 -16.80
CA PRO A 131 -3.00 -12.94 -17.63
C PRO A 131 -2.51 -11.58 -17.09
N TYR A 132 -2.09 -10.71 -18.01
CA TYR A 132 -2.07 -9.27 -17.74
C TYR A 132 -3.52 -8.77 -17.72
N LYS A 133 -3.99 -8.31 -16.58
CA LYS A 133 -5.41 -7.94 -16.34
C LYS A 133 -5.76 -6.54 -16.83
N GLY A 134 -4.75 -5.72 -17.14
CA GLY A 134 -4.95 -4.38 -17.68
C GLY A 134 -4.23 -3.28 -16.92
N HIS A 135 -4.47 -2.05 -17.36
CA HIS A 135 -3.97 -0.84 -16.74
C HIS A 135 -5.13 -0.13 -16.02
N ILE A 136 -4.96 0.12 -14.74
CA ILE A 136 -5.94 0.86 -13.93
C ILE A 136 -5.74 2.34 -14.24
N GLU A 137 -6.71 2.96 -14.88
CA GLU A 137 -6.66 4.38 -15.23
C GLU A 137 -6.90 5.25 -13.98
N LYS A 138 -6.48 6.53 -14.03
CA LYS A 138 -6.65 7.47 -12.91
C LYS A 138 -8.10 7.58 -12.44
N SER A 139 -9.07 7.51 -13.36
CA SER A 139 -10.50 7.55 -13.06
C SER A 139 -11.01 6.35 -12.27
N ASP A 140 -10.30 5.21 -12.35
CA ASP A 140 -10.71 3.95 -11.71
C ASP A 140 -9.99 3.72 -10.37
N MET A 141 -8.99 4.55 -10.07
CA MET A 141 -8.28 4.49 -8.79
C MET A 141 -9.18 4.94 -7.63
N LYS A 142 -8.96 4.35 -6.46
CA LYS A 142 -9.73 4.65 -5.23
C LYS A 142 -9.16 5.81 -4.42
N ARG A 143 -8.33 6.63 -5.03
CA ARG A 143 -7.75 7.85 -4.47
C ARG A 143 -7.95 9.04 -5.41
N PRO A 144 -7.71 10.29 -4.95
CA PRO A 144 -7.67 11.45 -5.84
C PRO A 144 -6.69 11.27 -6.99
N ALA A 145 -7.07 11.77 -8.18
CA ALA A 145 -6.27 11.59 -9.40
C ALA A 145 -4.90 12.29 -9.36
N ASP A 146 -4.81 13.39 -8.58
CA ASP A 146 -3.69 14.31 -8.65
C ASP A 146 -2.67 14.14 -7.51
N PHE A 147 -3.04 13.41 -6.42
CA PHE A 147 -2.16 13.21 -5.27
C PHE A 147 -2.48 11.93 -4.50
N HIS A 148 -1.49 11.47 -3.73
CA HIS A 148 -1.67 10.40 -2.75
C HIS A 148 -2.36 10.93 -1.49
N ASN A 149 -3.43 10.28 -1.05
CA ASN A 149 -4.17 10.62 0.17
C ASN A 149 -3.94 9.61 1.30
N ALA A 150 -2.85 8.86 1.24
CA ALA A 150 -2.45 7.93 2.28
C ALA A 150 -1.78 8.64 3.45
N ARG A 151 -2.30 8.47 4.67
CA ARG A 151 -1.64 8.82 5.94
C ARG A 151 -0.90 7.65 6.56
N VAL A 152 -1.04 6.47 5.98
CA VAL A 152 -0.50 5.22 6.51
C VAL A 152 0.06 4.34 5.40
N ALA A 153 0.97 3.44 5.78
CA ALA A 153 1.31 2.26 5.00
C ALA A 153 1.17 1.02 5.88
N TYR A 154 0.59 -0.03 5.34
CA TYR A 154 0.42 -1.30 6.01
C TYR A 154 1.54 -2.26 5.59
N TYR A 155 2.33 -2.70 6.56
CA TYR A 155 3.39 -3.68 6.38
C TYR A 155 2.85 -5.05 6.76
N ASP A 156 2.30 -5.74 5.77
CA ASP A 156 1.47 -6.92 5.97
C ASP A 156 2.28 -8.22 6.07
N GLY A 157 2.32 -8.79 7.25
CA GLY A 157 2.88 -10.12 7.52
C GLY A 157 1.87 -11.26 7.43
N THR A 158 0.59 -10.98 7.19
CA THR A 158 -0.44 -12.02 7.05
C THR A 158 -0.54 -12.58 5.63
N GLY A 159 -0.23 -11.73 4.63
CA GLY A 159 -0.30 -12.06 3.21
C GLY A 159 -1.70 -12.00 2.60
N SER A 160 -2.66 -11.41 3.34
CA SER A 160 -4.05 -11.32 2.89
C SER A 160 -4.76 -10.05 3.37
N PHE A 161 -3.99 -9.02 3.75
CA PHE A 161 -4.56 -7.81 4.32
C PHE A 161 -4.98 -6.80 3.25
N ASP A 162 -6.26 -6.45 3.24
CA ASP A 162 -6.86 -5.41 2.41
C ASP A 162 -7.63 -4.41 3.29
N PRO A 163 -7.06 -3.22 3.60
CA PRO A 163 -7.71 -2.24 4.45
C PRO A 163 -8.99 -1.66 3.83
N SER A 164 -9.14 -1.70 2.50
CA SER A 164 -10.30 -1.15 1.81
C SER A 164 -11.62 -1.87 2.11
N ARG A 165 -11.54 -3.07 2.69
CA ARG A 165 -12.70 -3.87 3.09
C ARG A 165 -13.31 -3.44 4.43
N VAL A 166 -12.67 -2.51 5.13
CA VAL A 166 -13.12 -2.00 6.44
C VAL A 166 -13.17 -0.48 6.38
N ALA A 167 -14.37 0.07 6.42
CA ALA A 167 -14.62 1.50 6.19
C ALA A 167 -13.84 2.42 7.15
N ASP A 168 -13.62 1.97 8.39
CA ASP A 168 -12.95 2.76 9.43
C ASP A 168 -11.43 2.53 9.48
N LEU A 169 -10.85 1.77 8.56
CA LEU A 169 -9.40 1.76 8.35
C LEU A 169 -9.01 2.88 7.37
N PRO A 170 -7.97 3.67 7.69
CA PRO A 170 -7.53 4.73 6.77
C PRO A 170 -7.00 4.13 5.47
N PRO A 171 -7.24 4.77 4.30
CA PRO A 171 -6.61 4.36 3.06
C PRO A 171 -5.09 4.48 3.19
N GLY A 172 -4.37 3.51 2.66
CA GLY A 172 -2.92 3.47 2.80
C GLY A 172 -2.23 2.58 1.78
N PHE A 173 -0.93 2.79 1.63
CA PHE A 173 -0.09 1.87 0.88
C PHE A 173 -0.14 0.49 1.53
N VAL A 174 -0.12 -0.58 0.73
CA VAL A 174 -0.03 -1.95 1.26
C VAL A 174 1.24 -2.61 0.74
N ILE A 175 2.05 -3.17 1.64
CA ILE A 175 3.28 -3.89 1.33
C ILE A 175 3.12 -5.34 1.76
N SER A 176 3.10 -6.26 0.82
CA SER A 176 2.88 -7.70 1.07
C SER A 176 4.16 -8.38 1.58
N ARG A 177 4.57 -8.05 2.82
CA ARG A 177 5.80 -8.57 3.45
C ARG A 177 5.84 -10.10 3.54
N ARG A 178 4.69 -10.74 3.68
CA ARG A 178 4.58 -12.22 3.78
C ARG A 178 5.24 -12.94 2.61
N HIS A 179 5.22 -12.35 1.44
CA HIS A 179 5.64 -12.98 0.19
C HIS A 179 7.03 -12.55 -0.28
N THR A 180 7.67 -11.59 0.41
CA THR A 180 8.99 -11.07 0.09
C THR A 180 9.97 -11.24 1.25
N ASP A 181 11.27 -11.16 0.99
CA ASP A 181 12.26 -11.06 2.05
C ASP A 181 12.21 -9.67 2.73
N ALA A 182 12.76 -9.58 3.94
CA ALA A 182 12.73 -8.36 4.73
C ALA A 182 13.38 -7.16 4.01
N ALA A 183 14.49 -7.38 3.30
CA ALA A 183 15.20 -6.29 2.64
C ALA A 183 14.39 -5.66 1.49
N ASN A 184 13.71 -6.49 0.69
CA ASN A 184 12.83 -5.98 -0.37
C ASN A 184 11.61 -5.27 0.21
N ALA A 185 10.95 -5.85 1.23
CA ALA A 185 9.80 -5.21 1.85
C ALA A 185 10.15 -3.89 2.56
N GLN A 186 11.33 -3.81 3.21
CA GLN A 186 11.85 -2.55 3.76
C GLN A 186 12.07 -1.50 2.66
N SER A 187 12.65 -1.91 1.52
CA SER A 187 12.82 -1.01 0.37
C SER A 187 11.47 -0.49 -0.15
N GLU A 188 10.43 -1.33 -0.19
CA GLU A 188 9.09 -0.90 -0.57
C GLU A 188 8.45 0.03 0.47
N ALA A 189 8.71 -0.19 1.76
CA ALA A 189 8.28 0.72 2.83
C ALA A 189 8.98 2.09 2.71
N ASP A 190 10.27 2.12 2.38
CA ASP A 190 11.00 3.36 2.08
C ASP A 190 10.39 4.09 0.87
N VAL A 191 10.00 3.36 -0.18
CA VAL A 191 9.29 3.92 -1.34
C VAL A 191 7.96 4.55 -0.91
N ALA A 192 7.13 3.85 -0.14
CA ALA A 192 5.86 4.36 0.37
C ALA A 192 6.06 5.64 1.21
N VAL A 193 7.03 5.62 2.14
CA VAL A 193 7.39 6.80 2.96
C VAL A 193 7.87 7.96 2.10
N SER A 194 8.74 7.70 1.12
CA SER A 194 9.26 8.73 0.21
C SER A 194 8.15 9.40 -0.61
N ILE A 195 7.18 8.62 -1.11
CA ILE A 195 6.01 9.13 -1.82
C ILE A 195 5.13 9.93 -0.86
N ALA A 196 4.78 9.37 0.30
CA ALA A 196 3.89 9.99 1.25
C ALA A 196 4.43 11.31 1.83
N THR A 197 5.75 11.38 2.09
CA THR A 197 6.40 12.55 2.70
C THR A 197 7.00 13.52 1.68
N GLY A 198 6.72 13.35 0.40
CA GLY A 198 7.13 14.24 -0.68
C GLY A 198 6.59 15.66 -0.54
N ASP A 199 6.90 16.51 -1.49
CA ASP A 199 6.59 17.95 -1.46
C ASP A 199 5.22 18.31 -2.06
N HIS A 200 4.34 17.33 -2.26
CA HIS A 200 2.98 17.50 -2.80
C HIS A 200 1.95 16.68 -2.05
N GLY A 201 0.68 17.00 -2.26
CA GLY A 201 -0.44 16.29 -1.62
C GLY A 201 -0.33 16.28 -0.09
N PHE A 202 -0.48 15.13 0.51
CA PHE A 202 -0.38 14.94 1.96
C PHE A 202 1.02 15.17 2.52
N GLY A 203 2.07 15.03 1.70
CA GLY A 203 3.44 15.20 2.13
C GLY A 203 3.73 16.58 2.72
N THR A 204 3.02 17.63 2.27
CA THR A 204 3.12 18.98 2.83
C THR A 204 2.43 19.13 4.20
N LEU A 205 1.56 18.20 4.58
CA LEU A 205 0.81 18.17 5.82
C LEU A 205 1.44 17.24 6.88
N ILE A 206 2.30 16.29 6.42
CA ILE A 206 2.99 15.34 7.31
C ILE A 206 4.15 16.04 8.03
N THR A 207 4.06 16.05 9.36
CA THR A 207 5.02 16.68 10.27
C THR A 207 5.36 15.73 11.43
N ASP A 208 6.21 16.14 12.37
CA ASP A 208 6.46 15.43 13.63
C ASP A 208 5.24 15.40 14.57
N LYS A 209 4.30 16.36 14.41
CA LYS A 209 3.04 16.42 15.17
C LYS A 209 1.89 15.68 14.50
N GLU A 210 1.91 15.59 13.21
CA GLU A 210 0.94 14.89 12.36
C GLU A 210 1.71 13.90 11.45
N PRO A 211 2.25 12.81 12.02
CA PRO A 211 3.16 11.93 11.30
C PRO A 211 2.42 11.00 10.32
N PHE A 212 3.19 10.45 9.39
CA PHE A 212 2.81 9.28 8.62
C PHE A 212 3.02 8.02 9.47
N TYR A 213 2.15 7.03 9.35
CA TYR A 213 2.24 5.81 10.14
C TYR A 213 2.61 4.59 9.29
N LEU A 214 3.67 3.89 9.68
CA LEU A 214 3.92 2.52 9.25
C LEU A 214 3.17 1.58 10.19
N MET A 215 2.06 1.01 9.71
CA MET A 215 1.21 0.10 10.47
C MET A 215 1.58 -1.35 10.16
N VAL A 216 2.21 -1.99 11.12
CA VAL A 216 2.62 -3.39 11.00
C VAL A 216 1.45 -4.31 11.31
N VAL A 217 1.17 -5.25 10.42
CA VAL A 217 0.09 -6.24 10.53
C VAL A 217 0.69 -7.62 10.77
N GLY A 218 0.67 -8.06 12.03
CA GLY A 218 1.26 -9.34 12.44
C GLY A 218 0.32 -10.53 12.29
N ASP A 219 0.89 -11.70 12.01
CA ASP A 219 0.18 -12.98 12.00
C ASP A 219 0.34 -13.69 13.36
N PRO A 220 -0.75 -13.95 14.10
CA PRO A 220 -0.68 -14.64 15.39
C PRO A 220 -0.32 -16.13 15.29
N GLU A 221 -0.38 -16.71 14.08
CA GLU A 221 -0.12 -18.13 13.85
C GLU A 221 1.30 -18.39 13.36
N ASP A 222 2.02 -17.35 12.94
CA ASP A 222 3.39 -17.48 12.48
C ASP A 222 4.34 -16.53 13.24
N PRO A 223 5.18 -17.06 14.16
CA PRO A 223 6.08 -16.24 14.95
C PRO A 223 7.15 -15.50 14.11
N ASN A 224 7.37 -15.89 12.85
CA ASN A 224 8.26 -15.18 11.94
C ASN A 224 7.64 -13.88 11.42
N PHE A 225 6.34 -13.77 11.45
CA PHE A 225 5.57 -12.60 11.07
C PHE A 225 4.79 -11.99 12.25
N SER A 226 5.31 -12.16 13.48
CA SER A 226 4.73 -11.47 14.64
C SER A 226 4.92 -9.95 14.51
N ALA A 227 3.95 -9.17 15.03
CA ALA A 227 3.98 -7.71 14.96
C ALA A 227 5.31 -7.15 15.50
N ASN A 228 5.85 -7.67 16.60
CA ASN A 228 7.10 -7.21 17.18
C ASN A 228 8.32 -7.42 16.25
N LYS A 229 8.39 -8.57 15.54
CA LYS A 229 9.46 -8.81 14.58
C LYS A 229 9.37 -7.87 13.39
N LEU A 230 8.17 -7.71 12.86
CA LEU A 230 7.93 -6.83 11.73
C LEU A 230 8.17 -5.35 12.08
N GLN A 231 7.83 -4.92 13.32
CA GLN A 231 8.18 -3.59 13.80
C GLN A 231 9.70 -3.37 13.79
N ALA A 232 10.47 -4.33 14.31
CA ALA A 232 11.92 -4.23 14.30
C ALA A 232 12.53 -4.13 12.88
N GLU A 233 11.87 -4.69 11.87
CA GLU A 233 12.28 -4.55 10.47
C GLU A 233 12.16 -3.11 9.96
N VAL A 234 11.15 -2.34 10.40
CA VAL A 234 10.87 -0.98 9.88
C VAL A 234 11.23 0.16 10.85
N ASP A 235 11.70 -0.14 12.07
CA ASP A 235 12.08 0.86 13.08
C ASP A 235 13.17 1.82 12.59
N ALA A 236 14.10 1.34 11.76
CA ALA A 236 15.16 2.18 11.20
C ALA A 236 14.58 3.27 10.26
N ILE A 237 13.53 2.97 9.51
CA ILE A 237 12.83 3.92 8.61
C ILE A 237 12.24 5.06 9.45
N ALA A 238 11.54 4.73 10.53
CA ALA A 238 10.96 5.71 11.44
C ALA A 238 12.05 6.56 12.12
N SER A 239 13.11 5.93 12.62
CA SER A 239 14.21 6.61 13.30
C SER A 239 14.93 7.64 12.41
N ASN A 240 15.01 7.39 11.11
CA ASN A 240 15.65 8.27 10.13
C ASN A 240 14.74 9.40 9.61
N SER A 241 13.48 9.45 10.06
CA SER A 241 12.46 10.35 9.51
C SER A 241 12.35 11.70 10.22
N ASN A 242 13.18 12.00 11.22
CA ASN A 242 13.05 13.19 12.07
C ASN A 242 11.68 13.35 12.72
N GLY A 243 11.06 12.24 13.13
CA GLY A 243 9.74 12.21 13.76
C GLY A 243 8.55 12.24 12.81
N ARG A 244 8.78 12.42 11.50
CA ARG A 244 7.70 12.46 10.49
C ARG A 244 7.06 11.08 10.22
N VAL A 245 7.68 9.99 10.67
CA VAL A 245 7.16 8.63 10.56
C VAL A 245 7.13 7.98 11.93
N LYS A 246 6.03 7.32 12.26
CA LYS A 246 5.87 6.50 13.47
C LYS A 246 5.47 5.08 13.09
N VAL A 247 5.96 4.10 13.85
CA VAL A 247 5.59 2.70 13.69
C VAL A 247 4.53 2.34 14.72
N LEU A 248 3.44 1.74 14.25
CA LEU A 248 2.40 1.15 15.07
C LEU A 248 2.20 -0.31 14.64
N GLY A 249 1.85 -1.19 15.57
CA GLY A 249 1.63 -2.58 15.23
C GLY A 249 0.33 -3.12 15.78
N PHE A 250 -0.29 -4.02 15.05
CA PHE A 250 -1.34 -4.87 15.57
C PHE A 250 -1.21 -6.29 15.03
N THR A 251 -1.73 -7.21 15.79
CA THR A 251 -1.80 -8.62 15.41
C THR A 251 -3.20 -8.91 14.91
N ARG A 252 -3.32 -9.61 13.79
CA ARG A 252 -4.61 -10.06 13.26
C ARG A 252 -5.44 -10.68 14.39
N PRO A 253 -6.64 -10.16 14.66
CA PRO A 253 -7.51 -10.75 15.69
C PRO A 253 -7.85 -12.20 15.32
N ARG A 254 -7.78 -13.10 16.30
CA ARG A 254 -8.23 -14.47 16.08
C ARG A 254 -9.73 -14.46 15.81
N ALA A 255 -10.16 -15.18 14.77
CA ALA A 255 -11.58 -15.34 14.51
C ALA A 255 -12.27 -15.85 15.79
N MET A 256 -13.27 -15.12 16.26
CA MET A 256 -14.09 -15.60 17.36
C MET A 256 -14.71 -16.92 16.91
N LYS A 257 -14.40 -18.02 17.60
CA LYS A 257 -15.15 -19.27 17.39
C LYS A 257 -16.61 -18.93 17.65
N LYS A 258 -17.45 -19.01 16.61
CA LYS A 258 -18.89 -18.93 16.82
C LYS A 258 -19.21 -19.99 17.88
N ALA A 259 -19.76 -19.55 19.03
CA ALA A 259 -20.26 -20.46 20.00
C ALA A 259 -21.32 -21.35 19.29
N ALA A 260 -21.07 -22.66 19.31
CA ALA A 260 -21.94 -23.66 18.69
C ALA A 260 -23.26 -23.75 19.46
#